data_4b34dd6c9d088514949c566ca0beff7b
#
_entry.id   4b34dd6c9d088514949c566ca0beff7b
#
_cell.length_a   1.000
_cell.length_b   1.000
_cell.length_c   1.000
_cell.angle_alpha   90.00
_cell.angle_beta   90.00
_cell.angle_gamma   90.00
#
_symmetry.space_group_name_H-M   'P 1'
#
loop_
_entity.id
_entity.type
_entity.pdbx_description
1 polymer ?
#
loop_
_entity_poly.entity_id
_entity_poly.type
_entity_poly.pdbx_seq_one_letter_code
_entity_poly.pdbx_strand_id
1 'polypeptide(L)'
;MALTVVPGRGNATLGRNGGLDMRVLVVALAVMLSACAMEEAAQAPTASAANTSLADTYNSRGNAHFVARDYAAALADYDAALRLAPNFAGTLRNRCNTKIALNDLDGALADCEAALRLNPNLANAYHDRGRIRERREDFSGAYADYSEAARLDPNNAFASGGKAFVKFRLNEDQAALSEANEAIRLKPDYDWAFNLRGNIRRRMGDTVGALADYNRAIQLKPDFAIAYRNRGLLRMQQGNSTAAIADYNLALRHDPNYAAAYESRGRAYAARGEQDRAIADYNKAIALRGGT
;
A
#
# COMPACT_ATOMS: atom_id res chain seq x y z
N MET A 1 -9.08 -53.57 3.42
CA MET A 1 -8.59 -54.89 3.07
C MET A 1 -7.09 -54.87 3.24
N ALA A 2 -6.60 -55.34 4.37
CA ALA A 2 -5.19 -55.31 4.77
C ALA A 2 -4.51 -56.58 4.30
N LEU A 3 -3.44 -56.43 3.51
CA LEU A 3 -2.60 -57.57 3.14
C LEU A 3 -1.45 -57.68 4.15
N THR A 4 -1.51 -58.70 4.98
CA THR A 4 -0.48 -59.12 5.91
C THR A 4 0.54 -59.95 5.13
N VAL A 5 1.82 -59.47 5.09
CA VAL A 5 2.94 -60.24 4.57
C VAL A 5 3.56 -61.03 5.73
N VAL A 6 3.56 -62.34 5.64
CA VAL A 6 4.20 -63.28 6.58
C VAL A 6 5.68 -63.41 6.21
N PRO A 7 6.65 -63.29 7.13
CA PRO A 7 8.06 -63.54 6.82
C PRO A 7 8.37 -65.04 6.79
N GLY A 8 8.80 -65.50 5.62
CA GLY A 8 9.35 -66.85 5.43
C GLY A 8 10.68 -67.04 6.14
N ARG A 9 10.79 -68.04 6.98
CA ARG A 9 12.05 -68.51 7.59
C ARG A 9 12.94 -69.18 6.54
N GLY A 10 13.95 -68.44 6.08
CA GLY A 10 15.05 -69.03 5.34
C GLY A 10 16.18 -69.38 6.31
N ASN A 11 16.44 -70.69 6.50
CA ASN A 11 17.60 -71.18 7.23
C ASN A 11 18.91 -70.83 6.47
N ALA A 12 19.66 -69.86 6.99
CA ALA A 12 21.04 -69.66 6.54
C ALA A 12 21.95 -70.54 7.29
N THR A 13 22.51 -71.55 6.59
CA THR A 13 23.61 -72.31 7.07
C THR A 13 24.90 -71.48 7.06
N LEU A 14 25.47 -71.22 8.22
CA LEU A 14 26.77 -70.57 8.41
C LEU A 14 27.88 -71.54 7.97
N GLY A 15 28.50 -71.31 6.80
CA GLY A 15 29.74 -71.92 6.39
C GLY A 15 30.89 -71.42 7.27
N ARG A 16 31.72 -72.34 7.76
CA ARG A 16 32.87 -72.09 8.59
C ARG A 16 34.03 -71.44 7.80
N ASN A 17 33.95 -70.20 7.44
CA ASN A 17 35.07 -69.30 7.18
C ASN A 17 34.59 -67.88 7.24
N GLY A 18 34.91 -67.15 8.31
CA GLY A 18 34.41 -65.86 8.63
C GLY A 18 35.00 -64.70 7.79
N GLY A 19 34.95 -64.83 6.50
CA GLY A 19 35.21 -63.69 5.60
C GLY A 19 33.90 -63.20 4.99
N LEU A 20 33.45 -62.04 5.36
CA LEU A 20 32.36 -61.39 4.60
C LEU A 20 32.85 -61.26 3.16
N ASP A 21 32.08 -61.84 2.21
CA ASP A 21 32.37 -61.71 0.80
C ASP A 21 32.37 -60.23 0.41
N MET A 22 33.55 -59.69 0.11
CA MET A 22 33.76 -58.27 -0.23
C MET A 22 32.88 -57.81 -1.40
N ARG A 23 32.44 -58.78 -2.23
CA ARG A 23 31.49 -58.47 -3.34
C ARG A 23 30.11 -58.17 -2.85
N VAL A 24 29.63 -58.84 -1.78
CA VAL A 24 28.31 -58.52 -1.16
C VAL A 24 28.34 -57.18 -0.44
N LEU A 25 29.49 -56.86 0.20
CA LEU A 25 29.67 -55.57 0.86
C LEU A 25 29.71 -54.41 -0.17
N VAL A 26 30.37 -54.59 -1.29
CA VAL A 26 30.47 -53.58 -2.37
C VAL A 26 29.10 -53.37 -3.01
N VAL A 27 28.33 -54.43 -3.25
CA VAL A 27 26.98 -54.31 -3.80
C VAL A 27 26.02 -53.63 -2.80
N ALA A 28 26.10 -53.98 -1.52
CA ALA A 28 25.28 -53.34 -0.49
C ALA A 28 25.62 -51.85 -0.32
N LEU A 29 26.93 -51.52 -0.38
CA LEU A 29 27.37 -50.11 -0.31
C LEU A 29 26.94 -49.31 -1.55
N ALA A 30 27.02 -49.92 -2.74
CA ALA A 30 26.58 -49.30 -3.99
C ALA A 30 25.06 -49.07 -4.00
N VAL A 31 24.26 -49.99 -3.45
CA VAL A 31 22.81 -49.84 -3.32
C VAL A 31 22.47 -48.77 -2.28
N MET A 32 23.19 -48.70 -1.15
CA MET A 32 22.97 -47.63 -0.16
C MET A 32 23.40 -46.27 -0.69
N LEU A 33 24.50 -46.15 -1.42
CA LEU A 33 24.94 -44.90 -2.04
C LEU A 33 23.97 -44.44 -3.15
N SER A 34 23.42 -45.39 -3.92
CA SER A 34 22.39 -45.05 -4.92
C SER A 34 21.04 -44.65 -4.27
N ALA A 35 20.66 -45.28 -3.16
CA ALA A 35 19.45 -44.91 -2.40
C ALA A 35 19.62 -43.54 -1.76
N CYS A 36 20.78 -43.24 -1.15
CA CYS A 36 21.08 -41.91 -0.60
C CYS A 36 21.12 -40.82 -1.69
N ALA A 37 21.69 -41.11 -2.86
CA ALA A 37 21.71 -40.19 -4.00
C ALA A 37 20.31 -39.98 -4.61
N MET A 38 19.44 -40.99 -4.56
CA MET A 38 18.05 -40.87 -4.99
C MET A 38 17.19 -40.10 -3.96
N GLU A 39 17.46 -40.23 -2.66
CA GLU A 39 16.79 -39.47 -1.60
C GLU A 39 17.23 -38.01 -1.61
N GLU A 40 18.50 -37.70 -1.84
CA GLU A 40 19.03 -36.36 -2.00
C GLU A 40 18.50 -35.69 -3.30
N ALA A 41 18.36 -36.42 -4.40
CA ALA A 41 17.77 -35.95 -5.64
C ALA A 41 16.25 -35.69 -5.51
N ALA A 42 15.57 -36.43 -4.62
CA ALA A 42 14.13 -36.21 -4.33
C ALA A 42 13.88 -34.98 -3.43
N GLN A 43 14.91 -34.49 -2.75
CA GLN A 43 14.81 -33.29 -1.86
C GLN A 43 15.33 -32.00 -2.49
N ALA A 44 16.04 -32.06 -3.62
CA ALA A 44 16.45 -30.87 -4.35
C ALA A 44 15.20 -30.17 -4.98
N PRO A 45 14.93 -28.89 -4.67
CA PRO A 45 13.82 -28.20 -5.29
C PRO A 45 14.01 -28.20 -6.81
N THR A 46 12.93 -28.48 -7.55
CA THR A 46 12.97 -28.34 -9.01
C THR A 46 13.40 -26.93 -9.37
N ALA A 47 14.04 -26.74 -10.53
CA ALA A 47 14.44 -25.37 -10.97
C ALA A 47 13.30 -24.36 -10.93
N SER A 48 12.05 -24.80 -11.17
CA SER A 48 10.85 -23.99 -11.01
C SER A 48 10.58 -23.61 -9.54
N ALA A 49 10.71 -24.54 -8.60
CA ALA A 49 10.51 -24.27 -7.17
C ALA A 49 11.62 -23.37 -6.60
N ALA A 50 12.87 -23.57 -7.04
CA ALA A 50 13.99 -22.70 -6.66
C ALA A 50 13.79 -21.26 -7.19
N ASN A 51 13.34 -21.10 -8.43
CA ASN A 51 13.03 -19.80 -9.00
C ASN A 51 11.88 -19.10 -8.27
N THR A 52 10.84 -19.84 -7.88
CA THR A 52 9.74 -19.28 -7.10
C THR A 52 10.20 -18.80 -5.73
N SER A 53 10.99 -19.61 -5.01
CA SER A 53 11.56 -19.23 -3.70
C SER A 53 12.48 -18.00 -3.80
N LEU A 54 13.29 -17.90 -4.85
CA LEU A 54 14.12 -16.74 -5.09
C LEU A 54 13.29 -15.50 -5.46
N ALA A 55 12.22 -15.67 -6.24
CA ALA A 55 11.28 -14.60 -6.56
C ALA A 55 10.59 -14.06 -5.29
N ASP A 56 10.16 -14.94 -4.37
CA ASP A 56 9.62 -14.55 -3.06
C ASP A 56 10.64 -13.74 -2.23
N THR A 57 11.90 -14.13 -2.28
CA THR A 57 12.98 -13.41 -1.58
C THR A 57 13.16 -12.00 -2.13
N TYR A 58 13.22 -11.85 -3.46
CA TYR A 58 13.27 -10.53 -4.09
C TYR A 58 12.03 -9.69 -3.78
N ASN A 59 10.84 -10.27 -3.88
CA ASN A 59 9.59 -9.57 -3.51
C ASN A 59 9.61 -9.09 -2.06
N SER A 60 10.08 -9.92 -1.13
CA SER A 60 10.17 -9.56 0.30
C SER A 60 11.19 -8.44 0.54
N ARG A 61 12.33 -8.46 -0.13
CA ARG A 61 13.33 -7.40 -0.06
C ARG A 61 12.82 -6.11 -0.70
N GLY A 62 12.12 -6.20 -1.82
CA GLY A 62 11.43 -5.07 -2.45
C GLY A 62 10.41 -4.41 -1.51
N ASN A 63 9.65 -5.20 -0.74
CA ASN A 63 8.75 -4.69 0.28
C ASN A 63 9.50 -3.94 1.39
N ALA A 64 10.66 -4.42 1.83
CA ALA A 64 11.49 -3.74 2.82
C ALA A 64 12.02 -2.39 2.27
N HIS A 65 12.50 -2.36 1.03
CA HIS A 65 12.91 -1.11 0.35
C HIS A 65 11.75 -0.13 0.20
N PHE A 66 10.55 -0.62 -0.16
CA PHE A 66 9.35 0.23 -0.22
C PHE A 66 9.02 0.89 1.12
N VAL A 67 9.07 0.13 2.23
CA VAL A 67 8.86 0.67 3.59
C VAL A 67 9.93 1.70 3.96
N ALA A 68 11.19 1.47 3.54
CA ALA A 68 12.30 2.42 3.70
C ALA A 68 12.21 3.63 2.75
N ARG A 69 11.21 3.70 1.87
CA ARG A 69 11.00 4.70 0.82
C ARG A 69 12.11 4.73 -0.24
N ASP A 70 12.91 3.68 -0.34
CA ASP A 70 13.83 3.46 -1.45
C ASP A 70 13.08 2.80 -2.61
N TYR A 71 12.29 3.62 -3.30
CA TYR A 71 11.43 3.13 -4.37
C TYR A 71 12.19 2.60 -5.58
N ALA A 72 13.40 3.11 -5.84
CA ALA A 72 14.25 2.64 -6.93
C ALA A 72 14.74 1.21 -6.67
N ALA A 73 15.25 0.94 -5.47
CA ALA A 73 15.65 -0.41 -5.08
C ALA A 73 14.44 -1.36 -5.02
N ALA A 74 13.27 -0.89 -4.53
CA ALA A 74 12.05 -1.69 -4.54
C ALA A 74 11.65 -2.13 -5.95
N LEU A 75 11.67 -1.21 -6.94
CA LEU A 75 11.38 -1.56 -8.34
C LEU A 75 12.36 -2.57 -8.91
N ALA A 76 13.67 -2.39 -8.67
CA ALA A 76 14.70 -3.34 -9.15
C ALA A 76 14.46 -4.75 -8.62
N ASP A 77 14.07 -4.87 -7.35
CA ASP A 77 13.77 -6.15 -6.73
C ASP A 77 12.48 -6.78 -7.26
N TYR A 78 11.40 -6.00 -7.40
CA TYR A 78 10.18 -6.53 -8.01
C TYR A 78 10.40 -6.94 -9.47
N ASP A 79 11.21 -6.21 -10.23
CA ASP A 79 11.59 -6.60 -11.58
C ASP A 79 12.39 -7.91 -11.60
N ALA A 80 13.30 -8.10 -10.63
CA ALA A 80 14.03 -9.36 -10.49
C ALA A 80 13.09 -10.53 -10.14
N ALA A 81 12.15 -10.32 -9.22
CA ALA A 81 11.13 -11.29 -8.86
C ALA A 81 10.27 -11.68 -10.07
N LEU A 82 9.81 -10.69 -10.85
CA LEU A 82 8.95 -10.92 -12.02
C LEU A 82 9.70 -11.53 -13.22
N ARG A 83 11.01 -11.38 -13.33
CA ARG A 83 11.81 -12.14 -14.31
C ARG A 83 11.84 -13.63 -13.99
N LEU A 84 11.86 -13.99 -12.70
CA LEU A 84 11.86 -15.38 -12.22
C LEU A 84 10.46 -16.00 -12.21
N ALA A 85 9.45 -15.21 -11.86
CA ALA A 85 8.06 -15.60 -11.76
C ALA A 85 7.13 -14.52 -12.38
N PRO A 86 6.95 -14.50 -13.73
CA PRO A 86 6.18 -13.45 -14.42
C PRO A 86 4.72 -13.35 -14.01
N ASN A 87 4.15 -14.46 -13.53
CA ASN A 87 2.73 -14.54 -13.12
C ASN A 87 2.52 -14.32 -11.61
N PHE A 88 3.45 -13.64 -10.95
CA PHE A 88 3.35 -13.39 -9.51
C PHE A 88 2.48 -12.15 -9.24
N ALA A 89 1.16 -12.35 -9.15
CA ALA A 89 0.17 -11.29 -9.01
C ALA A 89 0.44 -10.35 -7.83
N GLY A 90 0.92 -10.87 -6.69
CA GLY A 90 1.31 -10.08 -5.52
C GLY A 90 2.45 -9.10 -5.81
N THR A 91 3.46 -9.55 -6.52
CA THR A 91 4.62 -8.71 -6.89
C THR A 91 4.23 -7.63 -7.91
N LEU A 92 3.39 -7.97 -8.91
CA LEU A 92 2.83 -6.99 -9.84
C LEU A 92 2.07 -5.89 -9.08
N ARG A 93 1.23 -6.25 -8.11
CA ARG A 93 0.53 -5.29 -7.26
C ARG A 93 1.50 -4.43 -6.43
N ASN A 94 2.55 -5.02 -5.86
CA ASN A 94 3.54 -4.28 -5.08
C ASN A 94 4.30 -3.29 -5.98
N ARG A 95 4.66 -3.69 -7.20
CA ARG A 95 5.30 -2.82 -8.20
C ARG A 95 4.34 -1.71 -8.65
N CYS A 96 3.05 -2.00 -8.87
CA CYS A 96 2.02 -1.01 -9.13
C CYS A 96 2.01 0.07 -8.03
N ASN A 97 1.94 -0.32 -6.74
CA ASN A 97 1.92 0.63 -5.62
C ASN A 97 3.20 1.49 -5.57
N THR A 98 4.35 0.90 -5.88
CA THR A 98 5.63 1.63 -5.93
C THR A 98 5.63 2.67 -7.07
N LYS A 99 5.13 2.30 -8.26
CA LYS A 99 4.98 3.23 -9.39
C LYS A 99 3.99 4.35 -9.08
N ILE A 100 2.91 4.09 -8.33
CA ILE A 100 2.00 5.14 -7.83
C ILE A 100 2.76 6.15 -6.96
N ALA A 101 3.65 5.68 -6.08
CA ALA A 101 4.47 6.55 -5.22
C ALA A 101 5.45 7.41 -6.02
N LEU A 102 5.95 6.90 -7.15
CA LEU A 102 6.82 7.60 -8.10
C LEU A 102 6.06 8.45 -9.13
N ASN A 103 4.72 8.46 -9.07
CA ASN A 103 3.84 9.14 -10.03
C ASN A 103 3.91 8.60 -11.48
N ASP A 104 4.42 7.38 -11.68
CA ASP A 104 4.30 6.63 -12.94
C ASP A 104 2.92 5.97 -13.02
N LEU A 105 1.90 6.74 -13.39
CA LEU A 105 0.52 6.28 -13.37
C LEU A 105 0.20 5.29 -14.51
N ASP A 106 0.90 5.38 -15.65
CA ASP A 106 0.69 4.46 -16.78
C ASP A 106 1.28 3.10 -16.50
N GLY A 107 2.52 3.05 -16.05
CA GLY A 107 3.17 1.81 -15.65
C GLY A 107 2.49 1.15 -14.44
N ALA A 108 1.97 1.95 -13.49
CA ALA A 108 1.19 1.44 -12.36
C ALA A 108 -0.12 0.80 -12.81
N LEU A 109 -0.87 1.46 -13.72
CA LEU A 109 -2.12 0.91 -14.23
C LEU A 109 -1.92 -0.44 -14.91
N ALA A 110 -0.90 -0.53 -15.77
CA ALA A 110 -0.57 -1.77 -16.47
C ALA A 110 -0.27 -2.93 -15.50
N ASP A 111 0.50 -2.66 -14.44
CA ASP A 111 0.84 -3.67 -13.42
C ASP A 111 -0.38 -4.07 -12.59
N CYS A 112 -1.21 -3.12 -12.15
CA CYS A 112 -2.43 -3.44 -11.41
C CYS A 112 -3.43 -4.25 -12.26
N GLU A 113 -3.59 -3.94 -13.54
CA GLU A 113 -4.44 -4.72 -14.46
C GLU A 113 -3.89 -6.11 -14.70
N ALA A 114 -2.56 -6.26 -14.84
CA ALA A 114 -1.93 -7.56 -14.95
C ALA A 114 -2.13 -8.40 -13.68
N ALA A 115 -1.99 -7.80 -12.50
CA ALA A 115 -2.25 -8.46 -11.22
C ALA A 115 -3.70 -8.95 -11.12
N LEU A 116 -4.66 -8.12 -11.52
CA LEU A 116 -6.09 -8.46 -11.50
C LEU A 116 -6.50 -9.49 -12.55
N ARG A 117 -5.83 -9.55 -13.71
CA ARG A 117 -6.02 -10.65 -14.67
C ARG A 117 -5.58 -12.00 -14.11
N LEU A 118 -4.48 -12.01 -13.34
CA LEU A 118 -3.95 -13.23 -12.72
C LEU A 118 -4.74 -13.64 -11.48
N ASN A 119 -5.15 -12.69 -10.67
CA ASN A 119 -5.96 -12.92 -9.47
C ASN A 119 -7.04 -11.85 -9.33
N PRO A 120 -8.27 -12.11 -9.79
CA PRO A 120 -9.40 -11.19 -9.67
C PRO A 120 -9.88 -10.92 -8.24
N ASN A 121 -9.36 -11.64 -7.24
CA ASN A 121 -9.76 -11.46 -5.83
C ASN A 121 -8.76 -10.62 -5.01
N LEU A 122 -7.86 -9.89 -5.65
CA LEU A 122 -6.89 -9.02 -4.98
C LEU A 122 -7.50 -7.66 -4.62
N ALA A 123 -8.15 -7.56 -3.46
CA ALA A 123 -8.77 -6.32 -2.96
C ALA A 123 -7.82 -5.11 -3.03
N ASN A 124 -6.56 -5.30 -2.63
CA ASN A 124 -5.57 -4.22 -2.67
C ASN A 124 -5.20 -3.76 -4.08
N ALA A 125 -5.28 -4.62 -5.10
CA ALA A 125 -5.03 -4.22 -6.48
C ALA A 125 -6.18 -3.37 -7.05
N TYR A 126 -7.43 -3.68 -6.69
CA TYR A 126 -8.56 -2.81 -6.98
C TYR A 126 -8.41 -1.45 -6.30
N HIS A 127 -8.08 -1.43 -5.00
CA HIS A 127 -7.83 -0.18 -4.28
C HIS A 127 -6.73 0.66 -4.96
N ASP A 128 -5.60 0.06 -5.33
CA ASP A 128 -4.50 0.77 -5.97
C ASP A 128 -4.90 1.27 -7.37
N ARG A 129 -5.66 0.49 -8.17
CA ARG A 129 -6.20 0.93 -9.44
C ARG A 129 -7.22 2.06 -9.28
N GLY A 130 -8.05 2.00 -8.25
CA GLY A 130 -8.95 3.09 -7.86
C GLY A 130 -8.19 4.39 -7.60
N ARG A 131 -7.07 4.34 -6.87
CA ARG A 131 -6.20 5.51 -6.64
C ARG A 131 -5.60 6.09 -7.93
N ILE A 132 -5.25 5.24 -8.89
CA ILE A 132 -4.75 5.70 -10.20
C ILE A 132 -5.86 6.41 -10.96
N ARG A 133 -7.06 5.82 -11.01
CA ARG A 133 -8.23 6.40 -11.69
C ARG A 133 -8.66 7.71 -11.05
N GLU A 134 -8.64 7.79 -9.73
CA GLU A 134 -8.89 9.02 -8.98
C GLU A 134 -7.93 10.15 -9.40
N ARG A 135 -6.62 9.87 -9.50
CA ARG A 135 -5.63 10.85 -9.95
C ARG A 135 -5.81 11.27 -11.41
N ARG A 136 -6.44 10.44 -12.24
CA ARG A 136 -6.82 10.72 -13.62
C ARG A 136 -8.21 11.34 -13.75
N GLU A 137 -8.86 11.62 -12.60
CA GLU A 137 -10.22 12.17 -12.51
C GLU A 137 -11.30 11.24 -13.12
N ASP A 138 -10.99 9.95 -13.36
CA ASP A 138 -11.99 8.91 -13.64
C ASP A 138 -12.68 8.49 -12.34
N PHE A 139 -13.57 9.36 -11.85
CA PHE A 139 -14.25 9.14 -10.57
C PHE A 139 -15.23 7.96 -10.63
N SER A 140 -15.82 7.69 -11.78
CA SER A 140 -16.71 6.54 -11.97
C SER A 140 -15.96 5.22 -11.84
N GLY A 141 -14.86 5.07 -12.57
CA GLY A 141 -14.00 3.90 -12.50
C GLY A 141 -13.34 3.74 -11.12
N ALA A 142 -12.93 4.84 -10.49
CA ALA A 142 -12.36 4.82 -9.14
C ALA A 142 -13.37 4.31 -8.10
N TYR A 143 -14.62 4.80 -8.16
CA TYR A 143 -15.68 4.34 -7.25
C TYR A 143 -16.00 2.85 -7.42
N ALA A 144 -16.06 2.37 -8.68
CA ALA A 144 -16.27 0.95 -8.97
C ALA A 144 -15.14 0.10 -8.38
N ASP A 145 -13.88 0.50 -8.55
CA ASP A 145 -12.73 -0.21 -8.01
C ASP A 145 -12.68 -0.20 -6.48
N TYR A 146 -12.95 0.92 -5.83
CA TYR A 146 -13.04 0.98 -4.37
C TYR A 146 -14.22 0.15 -3.84
N SER A 147 -15.32 0.09 -4.57
CA SER A 147 -16.47 -0.75 -4.20
C SER A 147 -16.14 -2.24 -4.28
N GLU A 148 -15.41 -2.65 -5.31
CA GLU A 148 -14.96 -4.03 -5.45
C GLU A 148 -13.90 -4.38 -4.39
N ALA A 149 -12.98 -3.46 -4.08
CA ALA A 149 -12.04 -3.63 -2.98
C ALA A 149 -12.76 -3.84 -1.63
N ALA A 150 -13.80 -3.05 -1.34
CA ALA A 150 -14.61 -3.19 -0.12
C ALA A 150 -15.47 -4.46 -0.12
N ARG A 151 -15.94 -4.92 -1.29
CA ARG A 151 -16.67 -6.19 -1.42
C ARG A 151 -15.78 -7.40 -1.11
N LEU A 152 -14.55 -7.38 -1.59
CA LEU A 152 -13.55 -8.44 -1.39
C LEU A 152 -12.96 -8.42 0.02
N ASP A 153 -12.80 -7.25 0.60
CA ASP A 153 -12.34 -7.04 1.98
C ASP A 153 -13.25 -6.02 2.69
N PRO A 154 -14.32 -6.47 3.35
CA PRO A 154 -15.26 -5.59 4.05
C PRO A 154 -14.65 -4.79 5.21
N ASN A 155 -13.46 -5.16 5.68
CA ASN A 155 -12.74 -4.43 6.73
C ASN A 155 -11.74 -3.41 6.17
N ASN A 156 -11.72 -3.20 4.87
CA ASN A 156 -10.79 -2.28 4.22
C ASN A 156 -11.23 -0.81 4.40
N ALA A 157 -10.78 -0.19 5.48
CA ALA A 157 -11.04 1.23 5.76
C ALA A 157 -10.55 2.17 4.64
N PHE A 158 -9.49 1.79 3.92
CA PHE A 158 -8.95 2.61 2.83
C PHE A 158 -9.87 2.62 1.61
N ALA A 159 -10.54 1.49 1.33
CA ALA A 159 -11.53 1.42 0.25
C ALA A 159 -12.75 2.30 0.57
N SER A 160 -13.27 2.26 1.80
CA SER A 160 -14.35 3.14 2.25
C SER A 160 -13.92 4.61 2.21
N GLY A 161 -12.68 4.91 2.61
CA GLY A 161 -12.10 6.26 2.49
C GLY A 161 -12.03 6.73 1.04
N GLY A 162 -11.60 5.89 0.11
CA GLY A 162 -11.57 6.19 -1.33
C GLY A 162 -12.96 6.46 -1.91
N LYS A 163 -13.96 5.63 -1.55
CA LYS A 163 -15.37 5.88 -1.90
C LYS A 163 -15.86 7.23 -1.38
N ALA A 164 -15.55 7.56 -0.10
CA ALA A 164 -15.89 8.84 0.50
C ALA A 164 -15.29 10.01 -0.28
N PHE A 165 -14.02 9.91 -0.66
CA PHE A 165 -13.35 10.94 -1.43
C PHE A 165 -13.99 11.15 -2.81
N VAL A 166 -14.27 10.07 -3.53
CA VAL A 166 -14.93 10.15 -4.84
C VAL A 166 -16.31 10.81 -4.71
N LYS A 167 -17.13 10.39 -3.75
CA LYS A 167 -18.45 11.01 -3.49
C LYS A 167 -18.33 12.49 -3.14
N PHE A 168 -17.32 12.85 -2.34
CA PHE A 168 -17.02 14.26 -2.04
C PHE A 168 -16.64 15.04 -3.31
N ARG A 169 -15.80 14.50 -4.20
CA ARG A 169 -15.43 15.15 -5.47
C ARG A 169 -16.63 15.33 -6.40
N LEU A 170 -17.61 14.42 -6.36
CA LEU A 170 -18.86 14.49 -7.12
C LEU A 170 -19.93 15.39 -6.46
N ASN A 171 -19.62 16.05 -5.34
CA ASN A 171 -20.55 16.87 -4.54
C ASN A 171 -21.74 16.11 -3.94
N GLU A 172 -21.59 14.79 -3.77
CA GLU A 172 -22.57 13.92 -3.12
C GLU A 172 -22.28 13.84 -1.61
N ASP A 173 -22.41 14.97 -0.90
CA ASP A 173 -21.89 15.15 0.47
C ASP A 173 -22.47 14.18 1.49
N GLN A 174 -23.77 13.87 1.42
CA GLN A 174 -24.39 12.95 2.37
C GLN A 174 -23.84 11.51 2.20
N ALA A 175 -23.66 11.07 0.94
CA ALA A 175 -23.07 9.78 0.65
C ALA A 175 -21.59 9.76 1.07
N ALA A 176 -20.85 10.83 0.79
CA ALA A 176 -19.45 10.97 1.22
C ALA A 176 -19.30 10.89 2.75
N LEU A 177 -20.22 11.53 3.50
CA LEU A 177 -20.24 11.49 4.95
C LEU A 177 -20.46 10.06 5.48
N SER A 178 -21.38 9.33 4.89
CA SER A 178 -21.65 7.93 5.24
C SER A 178 -20.41 7.05 5.06
N GLU A 179 -19.77 7.13 3.90
CA GLU A 179 -18.56 6.35 3.60
C GLU A 179 -17.37 6.78 4.48
N ALA A 180 -17.21 8.07 4.79
CA ALA A 180 -16.17 8.54 5.70
C ALA A 180 -16.39 8.06 7.14
N ASN A 181 -17.65 7.98 7.61
CA ASN A 181 -17.97 7.39 8.90
C ASN A 181 -17.61 5.90 8.94
N GLU A 182 -17.89 5.16 7.86
CA GLU A 182 -17.52 3.75 7.77
C GLU A 182 -15.99 3.57 7.78
N ALA A 183 -15.24 4.38 7.04
CA ALA A 183 -13.79 4.35 7.07
C ALA A 183 -13.23 4.55 8.49
N ILE A 184 -13.79 5.50 9.24
CA ILE A 184 -13.40 5.78 10.64
C ILE A 184 -13.85 4.67 11.58
N ARG A 185 -15.02 4.07 11.37
CA ARG A 185 -15.49 2.92 12.15
C ARG A 185 -14.55 1.72 12.01
N LEU A 186 -14.11 1.44 10.78
CA LEU A 186 -13.19 0.35 10.47
C LEU A 186 -11.76 0.63 10.98
N LYS A 187 -11.32 1.91 10.93
CA LYS A 187 -9.99 2.33 11.36
C LYS A 187 -10.07 3.62 12.17
N PRO A 188 -10.22 3.54 13.52
CA PRO A 188 -10.40 4.70 14.40
C PRO A 188 -9.19 5.62 14.55
N ASP A 189 -8.04 5.22 14.03
CA ASP A 189 -6.80 6.01 13.96
C ASP A 189 -6.46 6.50 12.54
N TYR A 190 -7.45 6.53 11.62
CA TYR A 190 -7.24 6.96 10.24
C TYR A 190 -7.28 8.49 10.12
N ASP A 191 -6.14 9.14 10.34
CA ASP A 191 -5.93 10.59 10.28
C ASP A 191 -6.50 11.24 9.00
N TRP A 192 -6.27 10.62 7.85
CA TRP A 192 -6.76 11.11 6.57
C TRP A 192 -8.29 11.07 6.47
N ALA A 193 -8.96 10.05 6.98
CA ALA A 193 -10.42 9.94 6.96
C ALA A 193 -11.08 11.00 7.85
N PHE A 194 -10.49 11.30 9.00
CA PHE A 194 -10.94 12.43 9.83
C PHE A 194 -10.80 13.77 9.09
N ASN A 195 -9.66 14.02 8.46
CA ASN A 195 -9.48 15.24 7.66
C ASN A 195 -10.49 15.33 6.50
N LEU A 196 -10.74 14.24 5.79
CA LEU A 196 -11.74 14.19 4.72
C LEU A 196 -13.16 14.47 5.26
N ARG A 197 -13.55 13.80 6.36
CA ARG A 197 -14.85 14.02 6.98
C ARG A 197 -15.00 15.48 7.47
N GLY A 198 -13.94 16.07 7.98
CA GLY A 198 -13.89 17.48 8.30
C GLY A 198 -14.15 18.38 7.09
N ASN A 199 -13.59 18.06 5.93
CA ASN A 199 -13.86 18.78 4.68
C ASN A 199 -15.32 18.64 4.24
N ILE A 200 -15.88 17.44 4.33
CA ILE A 200 -17.28 17.15 4.01
C ILE A 200 -18.20 17.95 4.92
N ARG A 201 -17.99 17.87 6.24
CA ARG A 201 -18.79 18.61 7.25
C ARG A 201 -18.71 20.12 7.06
N ARG A 202 -17.52 20.65 6.79
CA ARG A 202 -17.33 22.08 6.50
C ARG A 202 -18.15 22.51 5.28
N ARG A 203 -18.20 21.72 4.21
CA ARG A 203 -19.01 22.01 3.01
C ARG A 203 -20.51 21.93 3.31
N MET A 204 -20.92 21.03 4.20
CA MET A 204 -22.30 20.90 4.67
C MET A 204 -22.70 21.96 5.72
N GLY A 205 -21.78 22.83 6.17
CA GLY A 205 -22.04 23.85 7.18
C GLY A 205 -21.91 23.39 8.64
N ASP A 206 -21.59 22.11 8.89
CA ASP A 206 -21.27 21.60 10.25
C ASP A 206 -19.85 22.02 10.65
N THR A 207 -19.73 23.29 11.08
CA THR A 207 -18.44 23.87 11.45
C THR A 207 -17.89 23.29 12.75
N VAL A 208 -18.76 22.88 13.68
CA VAL A 208 -18.37 22.28 14.96
C VAL A 208 -17.79 20.88 14.73
N GLY A 209 -18.51 20.05 13.99
CA GLY A 209 -18.05 18.72 13.64
C GLY A 209 -16.78 18.74 12.77
N ALA A 210 -16.67 19.70 11.84
CA ALA A 210 -15.48 19.86 11.02
C ALA A 210 -14.24 20.21 11.88
N LEU A 211 -14.39 21.13 12.84
CA LEU A 211 -13.30 21.51 13.76
C LEU A 211 -12.85 20.32 14.61
N ALA A 212 -13.80 19.54 15.14
CA ALA A 212 -13.52 18.34 15.91
C ALA A 212 -12.73 17.32 15.08
N ASP A 213 -13.13 17.09 13.83
CA ASP A 213 -12.48 16.15 12.93
C ASP A 213 -11.06 16.61 12.55
N TYR A 214 -10.83 17.88 12.23
CA TYR A 214 -9.47 18.37 11.96
C TYR A 214 -8.57 18.26 13.20
N ASN A 215 -9.10 18.55 14.39
CA ASN A 215 -8.36 18.39 15.64
C ASN A 215 -7.97 16.92 15.85
N ARG A 216 -8.89 15.99 15.58
CA ARG A 216 -8.60 14.57 15.70
C ARG A 216 -7.56 14.10 14.68
N ALA A 217 -7.64 14.56 13.42
CA ALA A 217 -6.63 14.28 12.40
C ALA A 217 -5.23 14.73 12.83
N ILE A 218 -5.13 15.96 13.38
CA ILE A 218 -3.87 16.53 13.89
C ILE A 218 -3.37 15.77 15.12
N GLN A 219 -4.26 15.37 16.03
CA GLN A 219 -3.87 14.56 17.19
C GLN A 219 -3.28 13.20 16.77
N LEU A 220 -3.88 12.56 15.77
CA LEU A 220 -3.41 11.27 15.22
C LEU A 220 -2.09 11.44 14.46
N LYS A 221 -1.94 12.55 13.74
CA LYS A 221 -0.76 12.86 12.93
C LYS A 221 -0.34 14.32 13.12
N PRO A 222 0.56 14.59 14.09
CA PRO A 222 0.96 15.95 14.46
C PRO A 222 1.69 16.73 13.35
N ASP A 223 2.23 16.05 12.34
CA ASP A 223 2.90 16.64 11.17
C ASP A 223 1.97 16.76 9.94
N PHE A 224 0.65 16.62 10.10
CA PHE A 224 -0.30 16.63 9.00
C PHE A 224 -0.59 18.04 8.49
N ALA A 225 0.31 18.59 7.68
CA ALA A 225 0.24 19.95 7.14
C ALA A 225 -1.13 20.29 6.50
N ILE A 226 -1.73 19.31 5.78
CA ILE A 226 -3.04 19.48 5.12
C ILE A 226 -4.15 19.74 6.14
N ALA A 227 -4.15 19.02 7.26
CA ALA A 227 -5.19 19.19 8.29
C ALA A 227 -5.08 20.55 8.98
N TYR A 228 -3.88 21.03 9.25
CA TYR A 228 -3.67 22.40 9.75
C TYR A 228 -4.21 23.43 8.77
N ARG A 229 -3.86 23.33 7.48
CA ARG A 229 -4.40 24.26 6.47
C ARG A 229 -5.93 24.23 6.41
N ASN A 230 -6.55 23.05 6.44
CA ASN A 230 -8.00 22.90 6.37
C ASN A 230 -8.68 23.47 7.62
N ARG A 231 -8.11 23.29 8.80
CA ARG A 231 -8.58 23.93 10.04
C ARG A 231 -8.43 25.46 9.97
N GLY A 232 -7.33 25.95 9.42
CA GLY A 232 -7.13 27.36 9.16
C GLY A 232 -8.19 27.96 8.22
N LEU A 233 -8.54 27.23 7.14
CA LEU A 233 -9.62 27.65 6.22
C LEU A 233 -10.97 27.76 6.95
N LEU A 234 -11.29 26.80 7.82
CA LEU A 234 -12.50 26.86 8.63
C LEU A 234 -12.49 28.08 9.56
N ARG A 235 -11.36 28.38 10.23
CA ARG A 235 -11.20 29.56 11.08
C ARG A 235 -11.33 30.86 10.30
N MET A 236 -10.84 30.91 9.05
CA MET A 236 -11.07 32.07 8.17
C MET A 236 -12.55 32.27 7.86
N GLN A 237 -13.30 31.21 7.59
CA GLN A 237 -14.75 31.28 7.38
C GLN A 237 -15.49 31.80 8.63
N GLN A 238 -14.95 31.56 9.81
CA GLN A 238 -15.46 32.06 11.09
C GLN A 238 -15.00 33.50 11.43
N GLY A 239 -14.24 34.15 10.54
CA GLY A 239 -13.70 35.50 10.76
C GLY A 239 -12.45 35.54 11.66
N ASN A 240 -11.96 34.38 12.12
CA ASN A 240 -10.81 34.31 13.03
C ASN A 240 -9.49 34.20 12.24
N SER A 241 -9.09 35.29 11.59
CA SER A 241 -7.87 35.34 10.79
C SER A 241 -6.59 35.10 11.61
N THR A 242 -6.58 35.51 12.88
CA THR A 242 -5.41 35.30 13.77
C THR A 242 -5.16 33.81 14.02
N ALA A 243 -6.20 33.07 14.39
CA ALA A 243 -6.10 31.63 14.60
C ALA A 243 -5.82 30.87 13.28
N ALA A 244 -6.36 31.35 12.16
CA ALA A 244 -6.07 30.79 10.85
C ALA A 244 -4.59 30.93 10.46
N ILE A 245 -4.00 32.12 10.66
CA ILE A 245 -2.57 32.36 10.41
C ILE A 245 -1.70 31.44 11.27
N ALA A 246 -2.07 31.23 12.53
CA ALA A 246 -1.35 30.29 13.40
C ALA A 246 -1.36 28.86 12.83
N ASP A 247 -2.51 28.39 12.32
CA ASP A 247 -2.62 27.08 11.69
C ASP A 247 -1.82 27.00 10.38
N TYR A 248 -1.84 28.02 9.54
CA TYR A 248 -1.03 28.04 8.31
C TYR A 248 0.46 28.05 8.62
N ASN A 249 0.90 28.73 9.69
CA ASN A 249 2.28 28.68 10.15
C ASN A 249 2.71 27.26 10.54
N LEU A 250 1.81 26.50 11.22
CA LEU A 250 2.06 25.11 11.55
C LEU A 250 2.10 24.23 10.29
N ALA A 251 1.18 24.43 9.36
CA ALA A 251 1.19 23.73 8.07
C ALA A 251 2.53 23.94 7.34
N LEU A 252 3.01 25.19 7.26
CA LEU A 252 4.25 25.55 6.59
C LEU A 252 5.52 25.15 7.35
N ARG A 253 5.43 24.96 8.67
CA ARG A 253 6.51 24.36 9.46
C ARG A 253 6.72 22.90 9.12
N HIS A 254 5.62 22.14 8.93
CA HIS A 254 5.66 20.71 8.60
C HIS A 254 5.90 20.46 7.10
N ASP A 255 5.43 21.35 6.22
CA ASP A 255 5.69 21.31 4.79
C ASP A 255 6.06 22.72 4.27
N PRO A 256 7.36 23.05 4.23
CA PRO A 256 7.85 24.34 3.73
C PRO A 256 7.58 24.58 2.24
N ASN A 257 7.21 23.56 1.47
CA ASN A 257 6.92 23.65 0.05
C ASN A 257 5.42 23.63 -0.27
N TYR A 258 4.57 23.75 0.76
CA TYR A 258 3.12 23.72 0.57
C TYR A 258 2.57 25.04 0.00
N ALA A 259 2.63 25.19 -1.33
CA ALA A 259 2.20 26.40 -2.04
C ALA A 259 0.77 26.86 -1.65
N ALA A 260 -0.18 25.91 -1.50
CA ALA A 260 -1.55 26.23 -1.12
C ALA A 260 -1.70 26.79 0.32
N ALA A 261 -0.78 26.46 1.23
CA ALA A 261 -0.77 27.02 2.58
C ALA A 261 -0.23 28.47 2.57
N TYR A 262 0.81 28.76 1.77
CA TYR A 262 1.24 30.14 1.54
C TYR A 262 0.12 31.00 0.97
N GLU A 263 -0.56 30.55 -0.09
CA GLU A 263 -1.71 31.26 -0.65
C GLU A 263 -2.81 31.51 0.38
N SER A 264 -3.14 30.50 1.20
CA SER A 264 -4.15 30.62 2.25
C SER A 264 -3.74 31.63 3.32
N ARG A 265 -2.45 31.64 3.73
CA ARG A 265 -1.91 32.60 4.70
C ARG A 265 -1.87 34.01 4.13
N GLY A 266 -1.47 34.16 2.87
CA GLY A 266 -1.49 35.42 2.16
C GLY A 266 -2.87 36.06 2.16
N ARG A 267 -3.94 35.27 1.87
CA ARG A 267 -5.32 35.74 1.97
C ARG A 267 -5.69 36.19 3.38
N ALA A 268 -5.21 35.47 4.40
CA ALA A 268 -5.46 35.84 5.79
C ALA A 268 -4.74 37.14 6.20
N TYR A 269 -3.50 37.36 5.73
CA TYR A 269 -2.79 38.62 5.94
C TYR A 269 -3.47 39.79 5.20
N ALA A 270 -3.90 39.59 3.96
CA ALA A 270 -4.65 40.60 3.21
C ALA A 270 -5.96 41.01 3.93
N ALA A 271 -6.70 40.03 4.46
CA ALA A 271 -7.91 40.29 5.24
C ALA A 271 -7.67 41.09 6.54
N ARG A 272 -6.42 41.10 7.03
CA ARG A 272 -5.97 41.90 8.18
C ARG A 272 -5.34 43.25 7.79
N GLY A 273 -5.24 43.56 6.49
CA GLY A 273 -4.57 44.76 6.01
C GLY A 273 -3.04 44.66 5.99
N GLU A 274 -2.45 43.49 6.23
CA GLU A 274 -1.02 43.24 6.24
C GLU A 274 -0.49 42.93 4.83
N GLN A 275 -0.57 43.94 3.92
CA GLN A 275 -0.38 43.74 2.48
C GLN A 275 1.03 43.24 2.10
N ASP A 276 2.09 43.72 2.75
CA ASP A 276 3.46 43.31 2.43
C ASP A 276 3.66 41.82 2.72
N ARG A 277 3.10 41.33 3.81
CA ARG A 277 3.15 39.89 4.16
C ARG A 277 2.31 39.06 3.20
N ALA A 278 1.15 39.54 2.79
CA ALA A 278 0.32 38.88 1.82
C ALA A 278 1.03 38.73 0.48
N ILE A 279 1.68 39.81 -0.01
CA ILE A 279 2.46 39.78 -1.26
C ILE A 279 3.63 38.81 -1.16
N ALA A 280 4.35 38.80 -0.06
CA ALA A 280 5.47 37.86 0.15
C ALA A 280 5.01 36.40 0.07
N ASP A 281 3.88 36.08 0.71
CA ASP A 281 3.31 34.73 0.67
C ASP A 281 2.79 34.34 -0.72
N TYR A 282 2.13 35.24 -1.44
CA TYR A 282 1.70 35.00 -2.82
C TYR A 282 2.91 34.75 -3.75
N ASN A 283 3.96 35.57 -3.64
CA ASN A 283 5.17 35.38 -4.42
C ASN A 283 5.81 34.01 -4.14
N LYS A 284 5.85 33.58 -2.87
CA LYS A 284 6.35 32.25 -2.52
C LYS A 284 5.48 31.12 -3.11
N ALA A 285 4.14 31.29 -3.06
CA ALA A 285 3.22 30.31 -3.66
C ALA A 285 3.39 30.22 -5.19
N ILE A 286 3.60 31.35 -5.88
CA ILE A 286 3.86 31.40 -7.33
C ILE A 286 5.19 30.71 -7.65
N ALA A 287 6.26 31.04 -6.91
CA ALA A 287 7.57 30.44 -7.13
C ALA A 287 7.55 28.90 -6.95
N LEU A 288 6.79 28.39 -5.97
CA LEU A 288 6.64 26.96 -5.74
C LEU A 288 5.81 26.24 -6.82
N ARG A 289 4.92 26.96 -7.53
CA ARG A 289 4.12 26.40 -8.64
C ARG A 289 4.83 26.53 -9.99
N GLY A 290 5.63 27.57 -10.18
CA GLY A 290 6.36 27.83 -11.43
C GLY A 290 7.68 27.10 -11.54
N GLY A 291 8.15 26.45 -10.49
CA GLY A 291 9.36 25.62 -10.47
C GLY A 291 9.09 24.13 -10.73
N THR A 292 7.88 23.80 -11.17
CA THR A 292 7.49 22.49 -11.67
C THR A 292 7.21 22.57 -13.15
#